data_1e9d78f448eb6b24e1779261f11bcf73
#
_entry.id   1e9d78f448eb6b24e1779261f11bcf73
#
_cell.length_a   1.000
_cell.length_b   1.000
_cell.length_c   1.000
_cell.angle_alpha   90.00
_cell.angle_beta   90.00
_cell.angle_gamma   90.00
#
_symmetry.space_group_name_H-M   'P 1'
#
loop_
_entity.id
_entity.type
_entity.pdbx_description
1 polymer ?
#
loop_
_entity_poly.entity_id
_entity_poly.type
_entity_poly.pdbx_seq_one_letter_code
_entity_poly.pdbx_strand_id
1 'polypeptide(L)'
;MINFFDRVSETLAEVSSPLLVGSFYLVWLLLWLPIAFPLAIALRWHPHQPITPAQKLPLLASLYLLAPLVVWGFARGLGESFSTYGLEIRSGLLGAVGLGWLMGVLGLVGMLAIQMGLGWVQWQLPAAMPENALVQNASPFRSVYGSSIQLLSTLALGLWVSVTEELIFRGFVVTQLQQDYVPWVAAAIASLIFALLHLLWEGRNNVPQLPGLWLMGMVLVLARWVNEGDLGLAIGLHAGWIWAIANLEAAQLLIPTGRASEWLTGLGGKPLAGVMGILFLLATSAALLLV
;
A
#
# COMPACT_ATOMS: atom_id res chain seq x y z
N MET A 1 -35.22 14.72 -22.87
CA MET A 1 -35.22 14.36 -21.42
C MET A 1 -33.77 14.13 -21.05
N ILE A 2 -33.10 15.09 -20.39
CA ILE A 2 -31.72 14.93 -19.92
C ILE A 2 -31.73 13.83 -18.93
N ASN A 3 -30.87 12.81 -19.13
CA ASN A 3 -30.79 11.63 -18.28
C ASN A 3 -30.25 12.05 -16.89
N PHE A 4 -30.60 11.36 -15.83
CA PHE A 4 -30.11 11.67 -14.47
C PHE A 4 -28.57 11.75 -14.45
N PHE A 5 -27.89 10.83 -15.13
CA PHE A 5 -26.43 10.80 -15.23
C PHE A 5 -25.86 12.02 -15.97
N ASP A 6 -26.55 12.56 -16.98
CA ASP A 6 -26.10 13.76 -17.71
C ASP A 6 -26.09 14.99 -16.77
N ARG A 7 -27.12 15.15 -15.93
CA ARG A 7 -27.18 16.22 -14.92
C ARG A 7 -26.10 16.09 -13.86
N VAL A 8 -25.85 14.85 -13.39
CA VAL A 8 -24.80 14.58 -12.42
C VAL A 8 -23.45 14.92 -13.02
N SER A 9 -23.20 14.54 -14.28
CA SER A 9 -21.96 14.84 -14.99
C SER A 9 -21.73 16.35 -15.16
N GLU A 10 -22.76 17.09 -15.58
CA GLU A 10 -22.68 18.58 -15.69
C GLU A 10 -22.36 19.21 -14.32
N THR A 11 -23.02 18.77 -13.25
CA THR A 11 -22.78 19.30 -11.91
C THR A 11 -21.37 18.97 -11.39
N LEU A 12 -20.88 17.74 -11.61
CA LEU A 12 -19.57 17.32 -11.18
C LEU A 12 -18.43 17.97 -11.98
N ALA A 13 -18.66 18.28 -13.25
CA ALA A 13 -17.66 18.94 -14.11
C ALA A 13 -17.38 20.40 -13.68
N GLU A 14 -18.31 21.05 -12.96
CA GLU A 14 -18.12 22.40 -12.43
C GLU A 14 -17.44 22.42 -11.05
N VAL A 15 -17.26 21.25 -10.41
CA VAL A 15 -16.67 21.14 -9.09
C VAL A 15 -15.14 21.16 -9.18
N SER A 16 -14.47 21.99 -8.38
CA SER A 16 -13.01 21.99 -8.31
C SER A 16 -12.47 20.64 -7.85
N SER A 17 -11.31 20.24 -8.36
CA SER A 17 -10.74 18.91 -8.08
C SER A 17 -10.50 18.62 -6.59
N PRO A 18 -10.07 19.59 -5.72
CA PRO A 18 -9.97 19.33 -4.29
C PRO A 18 -11.32 19.03 -3.64
N LEU A 19 -12.38 19.71 -4.07
CA LEU A 19 -13.72 19.48 -3.54
C LEU A 19 -14.27 18.14 -4.03
N LEU A 20 -13.99 17.75 -5.28
CA LEU A 20 -14.35 16.46 -5.83
C LEU A 20 -13.64 15.30 -5.06
N VAL A 21 -12.33 15.43 -4.83
CA VAL A 21 -11.57 14.46 -4.05
C VAL A 21 -12.07 14.40 -2.60
N GLY A 22 -12.36 15.53 -1.98
CA GLY A 22 -12.96 15.60 -0.64
C GLY A 22 -14.31 14.91 -0.58
N SER A 23 -15.17 15.13 -1.58
CA SER A 23 -16.49 14.49 -1.68
C SER A 23 -16.38 12.98 -1.87
N PHE A 24 -15.38 12.50 -2.62
CA PHE A 24 -15.09 11.08 -2.77
C PHE A 24 -14.81 10.42 -1.40
N TYR A 25 -13.89 10.97 -0.61
CA TYR A 25 -13.58 10.42 0.71
C TYR A 25 -14.77 10.49 1.67
N LEU A 26 -15.56 11.57 1.61
CA LEU A 26 -16.76 11.71 2.41
C LEU A 26 -17.82 10.65 2.06
N VAL A 27 -18.11 10.46 0.78
CA VAL A 27 -19.05 9.44 0.30
C VAL A 27 -18.57 8.04 0.65
N TRP A 28 -17.28 7.76 0.45
CA TRP A 28 -16.69 6.47 0.81
C TRP A 28 -16.83 6.19 2.32
N LEU A 29 -16.54 7.17 3.17
CA LEU A 29 -16.72 7.06 4.61
C LEU A 29 -18.19 6.83 4.97
N LEU A 30 -19.12 7.62 4.42
CA LEU A 30 -20.56 7.52 4.72
C LEU A 30 -21.14 6.17 4.29
N LEU A 31 -20.70 5.62 3.16
CA LEU A 31 -21.12 4.29 2.70
C LEU A 31 -20.50 3.18 3.55
N TRP A 32 -19.30 3.40 4.11
CA TRP A 32 -18.65 2.42 4.95
C TRP A 32 -19.19 2.37 6.37
N LEU A 33 -19.61 3.50 6.95
CA LEU A 33 -20.08 3.57 8.34
C LEU A 33 -21.19 2.56 8.69
N PRO A 34 -22.21 2.31 7.83
CA PRO A 34 -23.23 1.29 8.09
C PRO A 34 -22.68 -0.13 8.20
N ILE A 35 -21.54 -0.41 7.58
CA ILE A 35 -20.84 -1.70 7.65
C ILE A 35 -19.89 -1.71 8.85
N ALA A 36 -19.13 -0.62 9.01
CA ALA A 36 -18.11 -0.51 10.04
C ALA A 36 -18.70 -0.56 11.45
N PHE A 37 -19.84 0.09 11.67
CA PHE A 37 -20.44 0.18 13.01
C PHE A 37 -20.87 -1.19 13.55
N PRO A 38 -21.71 -2.01 12.87
CA PRO A 38 -22.04 -3.35 13.33
C PRO A 38 -20.83 -4.27 13.40
N LEU A 39 -19.87 -4.12 12.47
CA LEU A 39 -18.65 -4.90 12.48
C LEU A 39 -17.77 -4.57 13.69
N ALA A 40 -17.63 -3.31 14.05
CA ALA A 40 -16.89 -2.88 15.24
C ALA A 40 -17.51 -3.44 16.52
N ILE A 41 -18.86 -3.46 16.63
CA ILE A 41 -19.58 -4.08 17.75
C ILE A 41 -19.29 -5.58 17.80
N ALA A 42 -19.39 -6.28 16.68
CA ALA A 42 -19.14 -7.71 16.60
C ALA A 42 -17.69 -8.07 17.00
N LEU A 43 -16.74 -7.21 16.62
CA LEU A 43 -15.33 -7.34 16.97
C LEU A 43 -15.00 -6.82 18.39
N ARG A 44 -15.99 -6.31 19.12
CA ARG A 44 -15.83 -5.72 20.47
C ARG A 44 -14.76 -4.61 20.50
N TRP A 45 -14.65 -3.84 19.41
CA TRP A 45 -13.74 -2.70 19.34
C TRP A 45 -14.44 -1.41 19.75
N HIS A 46 -13.74 -0.56 20.50
CA HIS A 46 -14.20 0.76 20.93
C HIS A 46 -13.20 1.85 20.50
N PRO A 47 -13.65 3.03 20.04
CA PRO A 47 -12.79 4.07 19.46
C PRO A 47 -11.64 4.57 20.34
N HIS A 48 -11.72 4.40 21.65
CA HIS A 48 -10.67 4.85 22.60
C HIS A 48 -9.63 3.77 22.94
N GLN A 49 -9.76 2.58 22.35
CA GLN A 49 -8.84 1.47 22.58
C GLN A 49 -7.95 1.26 21.35
N PRO A 50 -6.66 0.89 21.54
CA PRO A 50 -5.81 0.49 20.44
C PRO A 50 -6.45 -0.67 19.67
N ILE A 51 -6.49 -0.55 18.33
CA ILE A 51 -7.02 -1.59 17.48
C ILE A 51 -6.02 -2.75 17.37
N THR A 52 -6.46 -3.96 17.61
CA THR A 52 -5.64 -5.16 17.41
C THR A 52 -5.60 -5.56 15.93
N PRO A 53 -4.58 -6.32 15.47
CA PRO A 53 -4.55 -6.82 14.08
C PRO A 53 -5.79 -7.62 13.68
N ALA A 54 -6.34 -8.42 14.59
CA ALA A 54 -7.56 -9.21 14.38
C ALA A 54 -8.82 -8.35 14.19
N GLN A 55 -8.85 -7.15 14.76
CA GLN A 55 -9.93 -6.17 14.60
C GLN A 55 -9.68 -5.26 13.37
N LYS A 56 -8.42 -4.85 13.16
CA LYS A 56 -8.02 -3.98 12.05
C LYS A 56 -8.32 -4.62 10.70
N LEU A 57 -7.94 -5.88 10.50
CA LEU A 57 -8.03 -6.55 9.21
C LEU A 57 -9.46 -6.63 8.66
N PRO A 58 -10.50 -7.08 9.39
CA PRO A 58 -11.88 -7.10 8.88
C PRO A 58 -12.43 -5.70 8.59
N LEU A 59 -12.11 -4.70 9.43
CA LEU A 59 -12.55 -3.31 9.22
C LEU A 59 -11.90 -2.73 7.96
N LEU A 60 -10.59 -2.91 7.80
CA LEU A 60 -9.87 -2.46 6.61
C LEU A 60 -10.35 -3.20 5.35
N ALA A 61 -10.56 -4.51 5.45
CA ALA A 61 -11.08 -5.31 4.34
C ALA A 61 -12.45 -4.83 3.87
N SER A 62 -13.36 -4.53 4.79
CA SER A 62 -14.69 -4.02 4.44
C SER A 62 -14.62 -2.63 3.79
N LEU A 63 -13.71 -1.76 4.22
CA LEU A 63 -13.45 -0.45 3.63
C LEU A 63 -12.90 -0.60 2.19
N TYR A 64 -11.92 -1.48 1.99
CA TYR A 64 -11.26 -1.69 0.71
C TYR A 64 -12.14 -2.40 -0.32
N LEU A 65 -13.05 -3.28 0.11
CA LEU A 65 -14.04 -3.90 -0.79
C LEU A 65 -15.03 -2.88 -1.35
N LEU A 66 -15.33 -1.81 -0.62
CA LEU A 66 -16.17 -0.72 -1.09
C LEU A 66 -15.46 0.23 -2.06
N ALA A 67 -14.15 0.40 -1.92
CA ALA A 67 -13.41 1.41 -2.65
C ALA A 67 -13.56 1.35 -4.18
N PRO A 68 -13.40 0.18 -4.84
CA PRO A 68 -13.59 0.10 -6.29
C PRO A 68 -15.02 0.45 -6.73
N LEU A 69 -16.03 0.18 -5.90
CA LEU A 69 -17.42 0.52 -6.19
C LEU A 69 -17.64 2.05 -6.10
N VAL A 70 -17.03 2.71 -5.12
CA VAL A 70 -17.11 4.16 -4.98
C VAL A 70 -16.36 4.85 -6.13
N VAL A 71 -15.15 4.38 -6.47
CA VAL A 71 -14.41 4.88 -7.63
C VAL A 71 -15.22 4.70 -8.91
N TRP A 72 -15.84 3.53 -9.11
CA TRP A 72 -16.71 3.27 -10.25
C TRP A 72 -17.91 4.22 -10.30
N GLY A 73 -18.55 4.50 -9.16
CA GLY A 73 -19.67 5.43 -9.07
C GLY A 73 -19.29 6.85 -9.49
N PHE A 74 -18.15 7.36 -9.00
CA PHE A 74 -17.60 8.65 -9.39
C PHE A 74 -17.21 8.68 -10.87
N ALA A 75 -16.51 7.64 -11.35
CA ALA A 75 -16.15 7.50 -12.76
C ALA A 75 -17.38 7.61 -13.66
N ARG A 76 -18.46 6.88 -13.34
CA ARG A 76 -19.72 6.95 -14.09
C ARG A 76 -20.36 8.31 -14.06
N GLY A 77 -20.33 8.98 -12.91
CA GLY A 77 -20.83 10.36 -12.76
C GLY A 77 -20.03 11.38 -13.58
N LEU A 78 -18.74 11.14 -13.79
CA LEU A 78 -17.84 11.99 -14.58
C LEU A 78 -17.77 11.61 -16.08
N GLY A 79 -18.45 10.53 -16.50
CA GLY A 79 -18.33 10.00 -17.86
C GLY A 79 -16.98 9.29 -18.12
N GLU A 80 -16.30 8.89 -17.07
CA GLU A 80 -15.00 8.25 -17.08
C GLU A 80 -15.10 6.73 -16.81
N SER A 81 -13.96 6.04 -16.85
CA SER A 81 -13.86 4.60 -16.62
C SER A 81 -12.57 4.24 -15.88
N PHE A 82 -12.41 2.99 -15.46
CA PHE A 82 -11.17 2.55 -14.83
C PHE A 82 -9.94 2.68 -15.75
N SER A 83 -10.12 2.58 -17.06
CA SER A 83 -9.02 2.82 -18.03
C SER A 83 -8.52 4.27 -17.99
N THR A 84 -9.40 5.25 -17.75
CA THR A 84 -9.00 6.65 -17.52
C THR A 84 -8.06 6.78 -16.33
N TYR A 85 -8.25 5.94 -15.34
CA TYR A 85 -7.41 5.90 -14.12
C TYR A 85 -6.18 5.01 -14.25
N GLY A 86 -5.93 4.45 -15.43
CA GLY A 86 -4.78 3.59 -15.68
C GLY A 86 -4.97 2.13 -15.27
N LEU A 87 -6.20 1.70 -14.95
CA LEU A 87 -6.52 0.30 -14.70
C LEU A 87 -7.26 -0.29 -15.90
N GLU A 88 -6.49 -0.82 -16.84
CA GLU A 88 -7.00 -1.49 -18.03
C GLU A 88 -6.50 -2.94 -18.09
N ILE A 89 -7.42 -3.89 -18.29
CA ILE A 89 -7.08 -5.30 -18.46
C ILE A 89 -6.59 -5.53 -19.89
N ARG A 90 -5.28 -5.35 -20.09
CA ARG A 90 -4.59 -5.57 -21.37
C ARG A 90 -3.45 -6.59 -21.21
N SER A 91 -2.96 -7.12 -22.32
CA SER A 91 -1.91 -8.16 -22.32
C SER A 91 -0.62 -7.76 -21.59
N GLY A 92 -0.29 -6.44 -21.54
CA GLY A 92 0.90 -5.90 -20.85
C GLY A 92 0.75 -5.77 -19.34
N LEU A 93 -0.48 -5.72 -18.79
CA LEU A 93 -0.73 -5.45 -17.37
C LEU A 93 -0.01 -6.44 -16.46
N LEU A 94 -0.13 -7.74 -16.71
CA LEU A 94 0.52 -8.77 -15.89
C LEU A 94 2.04 -8.69 -15.96
N GLY A 95 2.59 -8.33 -17.13
CA GLY A 95 4.03 -8.09 -17.30
C GLY A 95 4.52 -6.90 -16.46
N ALA A 96 3.78 -5.79 -16.50
CA ALA A 96 4.10 -4.60 -15.70
C ALA A 96 3.99 -4.88 -14.19
N VAL A 97 2.93 -5.58 -13.74
CA VAL A 97 2.78 -6.01 -12.36
C VAL A 97 3.92 -6.93 -11.92
N GLY A 98 4.28 -7.91 -12.76
CA GLY A 98 5.40 -8.83 -12.48
C GLY A 98 6.74 -8.10 -12.38
N LEU A 99 7.02 -7.18 -13.31
CA LEU A 99 8.23 -6.36 -13.29
C LEU A 99 8.28 -5.48 -12.04
N GLY A 100 7.21 -4.76 -11.74
CA GLY A 100 7.12 -3.93 -10.53
C GLY A 100 7.33 -4.74 -9.26
N TRP A 101 6.70 -5.90 -9.16
CA TRP A 101 6.87 -6.80 -8.02
C TRP A 101 8.32 -7.25 -7.85
N LEU A 102 8.97 -7.66 -8.91
CA LEU A 102 10.40 -8.03 -8.88
C LEU A 102 11.27 -6.85 -8.45
N MET A 103 11.05 -5.65 -9.00
CA MET A 103 11.79 -4.44 -8.61
C MET A 103 11.59 -4.13 -7.12
N GLY A 104 10.36 -4.22 -6.61
CA GLY A 104 10.05 -3.99 -5.21
C GLY A 104 10.76 -4.97 -4.28
N VAL A 105 10.69 -6.27 -4.59
CA VAL A 105 11.33 -7.33 -3.80
C VAL A 105 12.85 -7.23 -3.87
N LEU A 106 13.42 -7.14 -5.08
CA LEU A 106 14.88 -7.09 -5.26
C LEU A 106 15.49 -5.83 -4.67
N GLY A 107 14.82 -4.70 -4.80
CA GLY A 107 15.25 -3.44 -4.18
C GLY A 107 15.30 -3.54 -2.65
N LEU A 108 14.28 -4.13 -2.03
CA LEU A 108 14.23 -4.33 -0.58
C LEU A 108 15.32 -5.33 -0.13
N VAL A 109 15.50 -6.43 -0.86
CA VAL A 109 16.57 -7.39 -0.60
C VAL A 109 17.94 -6.71 -0.70
N GLY A 110 18.16 -5.87 -1.72
CA GLY A 110 19.39 -5.09 -1.87
C GLY A 110 19.64 -4.14 -0.69
N MET A 111 18.62 -3.42 -0.25
CA MET A 111 18.70 -2.55 0.94
C MET A 111 19.09 -3.35 2.19
N LEU A 112 18.47 -4.49 2.41
CA LEU A 112 18.78 -5.37 3.54
C LEU A 112 20.18 -5.96 3.44
N ALA A 113 20.61 -6.38 2.25
CA ALA A 113 21.96 -6.89 2.02
C ALA A 113 23.03 -5.84 2.36
N ILE A 114 22.81 -4.57 2.01
CA ILE A 114 23.68 -3.46 2.40
C ILE A 114 23.72 -3.31 3.93
N GLN A 115 22.57 -3.29 4.60
CA GLN A 115 22.51 -3.18 6.07
C GLN A 115 23.19 -4.37 6.77
N MET A 116 23.06 -5.58 6.24
CA MET A 116 23.74 -6.77 6.74
C MET A 116 25.26 -6.68 6.51
N GLY A 117 25.70 -6.25 5.32
CA GLY A 117 27.12 -6.04 5.01
C GLY A 117 27.78 -4.99 5.91
N LEU A 118 27.04 -3.97 6.31
CA LEU A 118 27.47 -2.96 7.29
C LEU A 118 27.39 -3.44 8.75
N GLY A 119 26.85 -4.64 8.98
CA GLY A 119 26.66 -5.21 10.29
C GLY A 119 25.61 -4.50 11.15
N TRP A 120 24.67 -3.77 10.54
CA TRP A 120 23.59 -3.05 11.23
C TRP A 120 22.41 -3.95 11.56
N VAL A 121 22.21 -4.96 10.73
CA VAL A 121 21.18 -5.99 10.88
C VAL A 121 21.87 -7.34 10.72
N GLN A 122 21.44 -8.34 11.47
CA GLN A 122 21.89 -9.71 11.34
C GLN A 122 20.72 -10.64 11.06
N TRP A 123 21.01 -11.69 10.30
CA TRP A 123 20.05 -12.74 10.06
C TRP A 123 19.95 -13.62 11.29
N GLN A 124 18.74 -13.85 11.77
CA GLN A 124 18.46 -14.81 12.80
C GLN A 124 17.74 -16.00 12.19
N LEU A 125 18.34 -17.18 12.28
CA LEU A 125 17.59 -18.39 12.00
C LEU A 125 16.50 -18.53 13.07
N PRO A 126 15.26 -18.94 12.69
CA PRO A 126 14.24 -19.26 13.67
C PRO A 126 14.86 -20.18 14.73
N ALA A 127 14.70 -19.84 16.00
CA ALA A 127 15.20 -20.68 17.08
C ALA A 127 14.75 -22.12 16.82
N ALA A 128 15.70 -23.07 16.78
CA ALA A 128 15.35 -24.45 16.61
C ALA A 128 14.29 -24.78 17.65
N MET A 129 13.17 -25.34 17.22
CA MET A 129 12.10 -25.73 18.15
C MET A 129 12.75 -26.55 19.26
N PRO A 130 12.43 -26.35 20.55
CA PRO A 130 13.00 -27.09 21.63
C PRO A 130 12.89 -28.60 21.32
N GLU A 131 13.94 -29.33 21.55
CA GLU A 131 14.07 -30.76 21.23
C GLU A 131 12.87 -31.60 21.71
N ASN A 132 12.19 -31.13 22.74
CA ASN A 132 10.95 -31.69 23.29
C ASN A 132 9.70 -31.48 22.43
N ALA A 133 9.72 -30.55 21.45
CA ALA A 133 8.63 -30.36 20.49
C ALA A 133 8.70 -31.31 19.30
N LEU A 134 9.84 -32.02 19.12
CA LEU A 134 10.01 -33.05 18.09
C LEU A 134 9.24 -34.34 18.39
N VAL A 135 8.75 -34.53 19.62
CA VAL A 135 7.99 -35.71 20.02
C VAL A 135 6.50 -35.64 19.63
N GLN A 136 5.98 -34.45 19.25
CA GLN A 136 4.61 -34.31 18.79
C GLN A 136 4.53 -34.06 17.29
N ASN A 137 4.66 -35.13 16.48
CA ASN A 137 4.12 -35.27 15.11
C ASN A 137 4.16 -34.05 14.16
N ALA A 138 5.11 -33.13 14.23
CA ALA A 138 5.35 -32.12 13.24
C ALA A 138 6.17 -32.71 12.09
N SER A 139 5.51 -33.29 11.09
CA SER A 139 6.19 -33.71 9.87
C SER A 139 6.86 -32.51 9.19
N PRO A 140 8.07 -32.64 8.59
CA PRO A 140 8.71 -31.57 7.82
C PRO A 140 7.81 -31.06 6.69
N PHE A 141 6.89 -31.89 6.21
CA PHE A 141 5.83 -31.50 5.26
C PHE A 141 4.91 -30.39 5.78
N ARG A 142 4.57 -30.38 7.07
CA ARG A 142 3.68 -29.39 7.68
C ARG A 142 4.35 -28.00 7.77
N SER A 143 5.65 -27.95 7.95
CA SER A 143 6.43 -26.69 7.95
C SER A 143 6.50 -26.08 6.55
N VAL A 144 6.77 -26.86 5.51
CA VAL A 144 6.86 -26.41 4.12
C VAL A 144 5.47 -25.98 3.60
N TYR A 145 4.42 -26.75 3.91
CA TYR A 145 3.04 -26.40 3.50
C TYR A 145 2.55 -25.12 4.20
N GLY A 146 2.83 -24.95 5.48
CA GLY A 146 2.51 -23.74 6.22
C GLY A 146 3.19 -22.50 5.65
N SER A 147 4.47 -22.62 5.28
CA SER A 147 5.23 -21.54 4.66
C SER A 147 4.70 -21.17 3.26
N SER A 148 4.32 -22.16 2.43
CA SER A 148 3.78 -21.90 1.09
C SER A 148 2.41 -21.22 1.15
N ILE A 149 1.52 -21.64 2.05
CA ILE A 149 0.22 -21.00 2.26
C ILE A 149 0.41 -19.55 2.73
N GLN A 150 1.35 -19.30 3.65
CA GLN A 150 1.67 -17.95 4.11
C GLN A 150 2.18 -17.07 2.98
N LEU A 151 3.13 -17.53 2.18
CA LEU A 151 3.66 -16.79 1.04
C LEU A 151 2.57 -16.44 0.02
N LEU A 152 1.68 -17.38 -0.29
CA LEU A 152 0.58 -17.14 -1.23
C LEU A 152 -0.50 -16.21 -0.65
N SER A 153 -0.84 -16.36 0.63
CA SER A 153 -1.84 -15.49 1.27
C SER A 153 -1.34 -14.06 1.43
N THR A 154 -0.07 -13.86 1.78
CA THR A 154 0.53 -12.52 1.83
C THR A 154 0.68 -11.89 0.45
N LEU A 155 0.96 -12.70 -0.61
CA LEU A 155 0.97 -12.21 -1.98
C LEU A 155 -0.43 -11.77 -2.43
N ALA A 156 -1.44 -12.58 -2.18
CA ALA A 156 -2.83 -12.25 -2.53
C ALA A 156 -3.30 -10.99 -1.78
N LEU A 157 -2.99 -10.88 -0.49
CA LEU A 157 -3.29 -9.70 0.32
C LEU A 157 -2.56 -8.47 -0.21
N GLY A 158 -1.25 -8.58 -0.48
CA GLY A 158 -0.43 -7.50 -1.01
C GLY A 158 -0.95 -6.99 -2.36
N LEU A 159 -1.29 -7.90 -3.27
CA LEU A 159 -1.88 -7.53 -4.57
C LEU A 159 -3.24 -6.85 -4.39
N TRP A 160 -4.12 -7.38 -3.55
CA TRP A 160 -5.43 -6.78 -3.32
C TRP A 160 -5.35 -5.39 -2.71
N VAL A 161 -4.51 -5.20 -1.69
CA VAL A 161 -4.26 -3.88 -1.07
C VAL A 161 -3.70 -2.92 -2.11
N SER A 162 -2.67 -3.33 -2.86
CA SER A 162 -2.01 -2.49 -3.85
C SER A 162 -2.95 -2.10 -5.00
N VAL A 163 -3.73 -3.04 -5.56
CA VAL A 163 -4.72 -2.71 -6.60
C VAL A 163 -5.71 -1.66 -6.09
N THR A 164 -6.21 -1.83 -4.86
CA THR A 164 -7.19 -0.91 -4.27
C THR A 164 -6.58 0.47 -4.03
N GLU A 165 -5.40 0.53 -3.40
CA GLU A 165 -4.75 1.81 -3.08
C GLU A 165 -4.24 2.52 -4.33
N GLU A 166 -3.63 1.81 -5.29
CA GLU A 166 -3.16 2.43 -6.51
C GLU A 166 -4.34 2.97 -7.36
N LEU A 167 -5.47 2.24 -7.42
CA LEU A 167 -6.67 2.72 -8.09
C LEU A 167 -7.21 4.02 -7.46
N ILE A 168 -7.22 4.11 -6.12
CA ILE A 168 -7.67 5.32 -5.42
C ILE A 168 -6.68 6.46 -5.61
N PHE A 169 -5.42 6.26 -5.15
CA PHE A 169 -4.47 7.36 -5.00
C PHE A 169 -3.82 7.75 -6.31
N ARG A 170 -3.28 6.77 -7.06
CA ARG A 170 -2.55 7.02 -8.32
C ARG A 170 -3.49 7.06 -9.50
N GLY A 171 -4.59 6.29 -9.44
CA GLY A 171 -5.66 6.34 -10.43
C GLY A 171 -6.54 7.58 -10.26
N PHE A 172 -7.55 7.48 -9.39
CA PHE A 172 -8.59 8.49 -9.24
C PHE A 172 -8.05 9.83 -8.73
N VAL A 173 -7.44 9.87 -7.55
CA VAL A 173 -7.05 11.14 -6.90
C VAL A 173 -6.06 11.94 -7.73
N VAL A 174 -4.99 11.32 -8.26
CA VAL A 174 -4.03 12.00 -9.12
C VAL A 174 -4.69 12.52 -10.40
N THR A 175 -5.52 11.70 -11.06
CA THR A 175 -6.19 12.08 -12.31
C THR A 175 -7.12 13.27 -12.10
N GLN A 176 -7.91 13.27 -11.02
CA GLN A 176 -8.79 14.38 -10.71
C GLN A 176 -8.00 15.65 -10.34
N LEU A 177 -6.98 15.55 -9.50
CA LEU A 177 -6.16 16.71 -9.13
C LEU A 177 -5.42 17.33 -10.33
N GLN A 178 -5.07 16.54 -11.35
CA GLN A 178 -4.43 17.03 -12.56
C GLN A 178 -5.34 17.91 -13.43
N GLN A 179 -6.65 17.99 -13.15
CA GLN A 179 -7.54 18.93 -13.83
C GLN A 179 -7.24 20.40 -13.44
N ASP A 180 -6.86 20.63 -12.16
CA ASP A 180 -6.63 21.98 -11.64
C ASP A 180 -5.14 22.25 -11.34
N TYR A 181 -4.32 21.21 -11.18
CA TYR A 181 -2.92 21.33 -10.77
C TYR A 181 -1.96 20.71 -11.78
N VAL A 182 -0.77 21.30 -11.88
CA VAL A 182 0.31 20.69 -12.66
C VAL A 182 0.67 19.30 -12.09
N PRO A 183 1.13 18.35 -12.93
CA PRO A 183 1.26 16.94 -12.54
C PRO A 183 2.02 16.70 -11.23
N TRP A 184 3.14 17.39 -11.01
CA TRP A 184 3.95 17.21 -9.80
C TRP A 184 3.26 17.71 -8.53
N VAL A 185 2.44 18.76 -8.63
CA VAL A 185 1.66 19.27 -7.49
C VAL A 185 0.53 18.28 -7.17
N ALA A 186 -0.17 17.78 -8.18
CA ALA A 186 -1.19 16.75 -8.01
C ALA A 186 -0.60 15.49 -7.34
N ALA A 187 0.56 15.02 -7.81
CA ALA A 187 1.29 13.90 -7.22
C ALA A 187 1.65 14.16 -5.75
N ALA A 188 2.19 15.34 -5.44
CA ALA A 188 2.58 15.70 -4.08
C ALA A 188 1.38 15.75 -3.12
N ILE A 189 0.25 16.32 -3.55
CA ILE A 189 -0.99 16.38 -2.77
C ILE A 189 -1.55 14.95 -2.55
N ALA A 190 -1.68 14.16 -3.60
CA ALA A 190 -2.17 12.77 -3.51
C ALA A 190 -1.29 11.92 -2.58
N SER A 191 0.04 12.06 -2.67
CA SER A 191 0.99 11.36 -1.81
C SER A 191 0.93 11.83 -0.35
N LEU A 192 0.63 13.10 -0.11
CA LEU A 192 0.42 13.63 1.23
C LEU A 192 -0.87 13.08 1.85
N ILE A 193 -1.95 13.03 1.09
CA ILE A 193 -3.22 12.41 1.54
C ILE A 193 -2.98 10.93 1.88
N PHE A 194 -2.28 10.20 1.00
CA PHE A 194 -1.89 8.81 1.22
C PHE A 194 -1.11 8.63 2.52
N ALA A 195 -0.07 9.43 2.76
CA ALA A 195 0.73 9.36 3.97
C ALA A 195 -0.10 9.66 5.24
N LEU A 196 -0.93 10.70 5.20
CA LEU A 196 -1.76 11.09 6.35
C LEU A 196 -2.82 10.04 6.70
N LEU A 197 -3.41 9.37 5.71
CA LEU A 197 -4.41 8.31 5.95
C LEU A 197 -3.83 7.09 6.67
N HIS A 198 -2.51 6.85 6.58
CA HIS A 198 -1.85 5.81 7.38
C HIS A 198 -1.93 6.06 8.89
N LEU A 199 -2.05 7.33 9.32
CA LEU A 199 -2.21 7.66 10.73
C LEU A 199 -3.55 7.18 11.32
N LEU A 200 -4.59 7.02 10.49
CA LEU A 200 -5.90 6.55 10.94
C LEU A 200 -5.84 5.13 11.50
N TRP A 201 -5.04 4.27 10.87
CA TRP A 201 -4.93 2.86 11.25
C TRP A 201 -3.74 2.55 12.15
N GLU A 202 -2.68 3.33 12.08
CA GLU A 202 -1.43 3.06 12.78
C GLU A 202 -1.15 4.04 13.92
N GLY A 203 -1.99 5.08 14.03
CA GLY A 203 -1.93 6.05 15.11
C GLY A 203 -0.69 6.95 15.06
N ARG A 204 -0.50 7.71 16.14
CA ARG A 204 0.57 8.73 16.24
C ARG A 204 1.98 8.14 16.19
N ASN A 205 2.14 6.87 16.53
CA ASN A 205 3.45 6.20 16.45
C ASN A 205 3.97 6.10 15.00
N ASN A 206 3.13 6.36 14.01
CA ASN A 206 3.49 6.35 12.59
C ASN A 206 3.96 7.73 12.06
N VAL A 207 3.86 8.80 12.86
CA VAL A 207 4.28 10.15 12.45
C VAL A 207 5.72 10.20 11.90
N PRO A 208 6.73 9.51 12.49
CA PRO A 208 8.07 9.51 11.94
C PRO A 208 8.20 8.93 10.52
N GLN A 209 7.25 8.09 10.08
CA GLN A 209 7.24 7.51 8.73
C GLN A 209 6.60 8.44 7.67
N LEU A 210 5.92 9.52 8.05
CA LEU A 210 5.20 10.36 7.09
C LEU A 210 6.06 10.86 5.93
N PRO A 211 7.32 11.32 6.13
CA PRO A 211 8.16 11.73 5.01
C PRO A 211 8.47 10.56 4.06
N GLY A 212 8.75 9.38 4.59
CA GLY A 212 8.99 8.18 3.79
C GLY A 212 7.74 7.69 3.06
N LEU A 213 6.57 7.69 3.71
CA LEU A 213 5.29 7.37 3.09
C LEU A 213 4.91 8.35 1.99
N TRP A 214 5.18 9.65 2.20
CA TRP A 214 4.97 10.66 1.17
C TRP A 214 5.89 10.41 -0.03
N LEU A 215 7.18 10.17 0.20
CA LEU A 215 8.13 9.85 -0.87
C LEU A 215 7.76 8.54 -1.58
N MET A 216 7.34 7.49 -0.84
CA MET A 216 6.81 6.26 -1.41
C MET A 216 5.62 6.55 -2.32
N GLY A 217 4.73 7.45 -1.90
CA GLY A 217 3.64 7.95 -2.71
C GLY A 217 4.09 8.54 -4.04
N MET A 218 5.11 9.40 -4.01
CA MET A 218 5.71 10.02 -5.20
C MET A 218 6.35 8.99 -6.13
N VAL A 219 7.06 8.00 -5.57
CA VAL A 219 7.69 6.90 -6.34
C VAL A 219 6.63 6.09 -7.10
N LEU A 220 5.49 5.81 -6.47
CA LEU A 220 4.40 5.06 -7.10
C LEU A 220 3.69 5.89 -8.18
N VAL A 221 3.58 7.23 -8.03
CA VAL A 221 3.14 8.10 -9.13
C VAL A 221 4.15 8.08 -10.27
N LEU A 222 5.44 8.14 -9.99
CA LEU A 222 6.49 8.01 -11.01
C LEU A 222 6.38 6.67 -11.74
N ALA A 223 6.16 5.56 -11.02
CA ALA A 223 5.95 4.24 -11.63
C ALA A 223 4.76 4.22 -12.60
N ARG A 224 3.64 4.91 -12.27
CA ARG A 224 2.53 5.11 -13.19
C ARG A 224 2.95 5.91 -14.43
N TRP A 225 3.71 6.98 -14.26
CA TRP A 225 4.09 7.85 -15.39
C TRP A 225 5.06 7.17 -16.36
N VAL A 226 6.06 6.46 -15.85
CA VAL A 226 7.00 5.72 -16.73
C VAL A 226 6.32 4.53 -17.42
N ASN A 227 5.20 4.04 -16.89
CA ASN A 227 4.38 3.00 -17.48
C ASN A 227 3.21 3.59 -18.32
N GLU A 228 3.41 4.73 -18.95
CA GLU A 228 2.46 5.39 -19.86
C GLU A 228 1.08 5.67 -19.24
N GLY A 229 1.02 5.89 -17.93
CA GLY A 229 -0.21 6.13 -17.17
C GLY A 229 -0.94 4.88 -16.68
N ASP A 230 -0.46 3.68 -17.02
CA ASP A 230 -0.99 2.41 -16.52
C ASP A 230 -0.51 2.12 -15.09
N LEU A 231 -1.40 1.55 -14.27
CA LEU A 231 -1.13 1.27 -12.85
C LEU A 231 -0.31 -0.01 -12.62
N GLY A 232 -0.11 -0.86 -13.62
CA GLY A 232 0.48 -2.20 -13.45
C GLY A 232 1.82 -2.18 -12.73
N LEU A 233 2.74 -1.31 -13.15
CA LEU A 233 4.06 -1.18 -12.53
C LEU A 233 3.98 -0.70 -11.08
N ALA A 234 3.13 0.28 -10.80
CA ALA A 234 2.90 0.80 -9.45
C ALA A 234 2.28 -0.27 -8.53
N ILE A 235 1.25 -0.98 -9.02
CA ILE A 235 0.61 -2.10 -8.31
C ILE A 235 1.65 -3.18 -7.96
N GLY A 236 2.46 -3.58 -8.94
CA GLY A 236 3.48 -4.59 -8.73
C GLY A 236 4.52 -4.16 -7.69
N LEU A 237 5.07 -2.95 -7.84
CA LEU A 237 6.07 -2.38 -6.94
C LEU A 237 5.55 -2.32 -5.48
N HIS A 238 4.35 -1.81 -5.31
CA HIS A 238 3.70 -1.72 -4.00
C HIS A 238 3.42 -3.11 -3.40
N ALA A 239 2.86 -4.04 -4.19
CA ALA A 239 2.62 -5.41 -3.76
C ALA A 239 3.91 -6.16 -3.40
N GLY A 240 5.01 -5.91 -4.13
CA GLY A 240 6.32 -6.46 -3.84
C GLY A 240 6.86 -6.00 -2.48
N TRP A 241 6.71 -4.73 -2.16
CA TRP A 241 7.10 -4.19 -0.84
C TRP A 241 6.25 -4.77 0.28
N ILE A 242 4.91 -4.78 0.14
CA ILE A 242 4.01 -5.35 1.16
C ILE A 242 4.36 -6.82 1.39
N TRP A 243 4.48 -7.60 0.32
CA TRP A 243 4.77 -9.03 0.40
C TRP A 243 6.09 -9.32 1.08
N ALA A 244 7.17 -8.63 0.68
CA ALA A 244 8.49 -8.86 1.23
C ALA A 244 8.57 -8.47 2.71
N ILE A 245 8.04 -7.30 3.09
CA ILE A 245 8.04 -6.82 4.48
C ILE A 245 7.19 -7.76 5.35
N ALA A 246 5.98 -8.11 4.93
CA ALA A 246 5.09 -8.97 5.71
C ALA A 246 5.70 -10.35 5.99
N ASN A 247 6.40 -10.93 5.01
CA ASN A 247 7.05 -12.23 5.21
C ASN A 247 8.32 -12.13 6.08
N LEU A 248 9.10 -11.06 5.96
CA LEU A 248 10.27 -10.82 6.82
C LEU A 248 9.87 -10.62 8.29
N GLU A 249 8.82 -9.83 8.52
CA GLU A 249 8.28 -9.59 9.86
C GLU A 249 7.68 -10.85 10.47
N ALA A 250 6.86 -11.57 9.72
CA ALA A 250 6.23 -12.81 10.20
C ALA A 250 7.26 -13.89 10.55
N ALA A 251 8.35 -13.98 9.81
CA ALA A 251 9.41 -14.95 10.04
C ALA A 251 10.43 -14.50 11.10
N GLN A 252 10.37 -13.24 11.55
CA GLN A 252 11.32 -12.67 12.54
C GLN A 252 12.79 -12.89 12.18
N LEU A 253 13.10 -12.83 10.88
CA LEU A 253 14.42 -13.22 10.36
C LEU A 253 15.51 -12.17 10.61
N LEU A 254 15.14 -10.94 10.97
CA LEU A 254 16.06 -9.81 11.04
C LEU A 254 16.11 -9.23 12.46
N ILE A 255 17.31 -9.09 13.00
CA ILE A 255 17.54 -8.45 14.29
C ILE A 255 18.49 -7.27 14.11
N PRO A 256 18.12 -6.06 14.60
CA PRO A 256 19.04 -4.95 14.71
C PRO A 256 20.19 -5.28 15.67
N THR A 257 21.44 -4.99 15.27
CA THR A 257 22.63 -5.27 16.10
C THR A 257 22.92 -4.15 17.10
N GLY A 258 22.23 -3.03 17.01
CA GLY A 258 22.51 -1.83 17.80
C GLY A 258 23.74 -1.03 17.35
N ARG A 259 24.45 -1.45 16.29
CA ARG A 259 25.64 -0.75 15.77
C ARG A 259 25.32 0.53 14.99
N ALA A 260 24.12 0.62 14.43
CA ALA A 260 23.65 1.80 13.75
C ALA A 260 22.59 2.52 14.60
N SER A 261 22.54 3.84 14.49
CA SER A 261 21.45 4.60 15.12
C SER A 261 20.13 4.34 14.40
N GLU A 262 19.02 4.45 15.12
CA GLU A 262 17.67 4.32 14.53
C GLU A 262 17.39 5.35 13.43
N TRP A 263 18.08 6.50 13.43
CA TRP A 263 18.03 7.48 12.34
C TRP A 263 18.46 6.89 10.99
N LEU A 264 19.38 5.94 11.00
CA LEU A 264 19.86 5.29 9.78
C LEU A 264 18.94 4.14 9.37
N THR A 265 18.57 3.28 10.32
CA THR A 265 17.84 2.03 10.03
C THR A 265 16.33 2.17 10.10
N GLY A 266 15.82 3.17 10.80
CA GLY A 266 14.40 3.47 10.97
C GLY A 266 14.00 3.69 12.42
N LEU A 267 13.49 4.86 12.74
CA LEU A 267 13.01 5.24 14.06
C LEU A 267 11.90 4.29 14.53
N GLY A 268 12.04 3.75 15.73
CA GLY A 268 11.07 2.81 16.29
C GLY A 268 10.95 1.50 15.50
N GLY A 269 12.00 1.09 14.81
CA GLY A 269 12.02 -0.12 13.97
C GLY A 269 11.26 0.02 12.64
N LYS A 270 10.95 1.25 12.22
CA LYS A 270 10.17 1.55 11.01
C LYS A 270 11.08 1.99 9.86
N PRO A 271 11.31 1.17 8.83
CA PRO A 271 12.31 1.43 7.79
C PRO A 271 12.11 2.78 7.06
N LEU A 272 10.87 3.17 6.78
CA LEU A 272 10.55 4.43 6.11
C LEU A 272 10.76 5.68 6.98
N ALA A 273 11.02 5.50 8.28
CA ALA A 273 11.43 6.56 9.20
C ALA A 273 12.95 6.70 9.34
N GLY A 274 13.74 6.08 8.46
CA GLY A 274 15.18 6.10 8.46
C GLY A 274 15.79 6.53 7.13
N VAL A 275 17.04 6.98 7.19
CA VAL A 275 17.78 7.43 6.01
C VAL A 275 17.88 6.30 4.96
N MET A 276 18.10 5.05 5.38
CA MET A 276 18.17 3.91 4.46
C MET A 276 16.87 3.68 3.70
N GLY A 277 15.72 3.86 4.34
CA GLY A 277 14.43 3.79 3.66
C GLY A 277 14.24 4.90 2.62
N ILE A 278 14.65 6.12 2.95
CA ILE A 278 14.62 7.24 1.99
C ILE A 278 15.58 6.98 0.82
N LEU A 279 16.82 6.54 1.06
CA LEU A 279 17.78 6.21 0.01
C LEU A 279 17.29 5.06 -0.87
N PHE A 280 16.66 4.06 -0.28
CA PHE A 280 16.02 2.96 -1.00
C PHE A 280 14.93 3.47 -1.97
N LEU A 281 14.05 4.36 -1.52
CA LEU A 281 13.01 4.95 -2.37
C LEU A 281 13.61 5.81 -3.48
N LEU A 282 14.65 6.59 -3.22
CA LEU A 282 15.36 7.37 -4.23
C LEU A 282 16.06 6.46 -5.25
N ALA A 283 16.70 5.38 -4.80
CA ALA A 283 17.29 4.39 -5.69
C ALA A 283 16.23 3.70 -6.57
N THR A 284 15.06 3.39 -5.99
CA THR A 284 13.93 2.85 -6.77
C THR A 284 13.44 3.87 -7.80
N SER A 285 13.36 5.17 -7.45
CA SER A 285 13.01 6.22 -8.42
C SER A 285 14.00 6.29 -9.56
N ALA A 286 15.31 6.20 -9.28
CA ALA A 286 16.35 6.18 -10.30
C ALA A 286 16.24 4.93 -11.19
N ALA A 287 15.97 3.76 -10.62
CA ALA A 287 15.77 2.53 -11.39
C ALA A 287 14.54 2.59 -12.31
N LEU A 288 13.44 3.22 -11.86
CA LEU A 288 12.23 3.43 -12.67
C LEU A 288 12.49 4.29 -13.91
N LEU A 289 13.42 5.23 -13.85
CA LEU A 289 13.77 6.09 -15.01
C LEU A 289 14.62 5.36 -16.07
N LEU A 290 15.06 4.13 -15.78
CA LEU A 290 15.85 3.30 -16.70
C LEU A 290 15.01 2.22 -17.39
N VAL A 291 13.75 2.06 -17.01
CA VAL A 291 12.79 1.10 -17.56
C VAL A 291 11.90 1.78 -18.59
#